data_333e1765b0b93c8d6d7d0659a0901de0
#
_entry.id   333e1765b0b93c8d6d7d0659a0901de0
#
_cell.length_a   1.000
_cell.length_b   1.000
_cell.length_c   1.000
_cell.angle_alpha   90.00
_cell.angle_beta   90.00
_cell.angle_gamma   90.00
#
_symmetry.space_group_name_H-M   'P 1'
#
loop_
_entity.id
_entity.type
_entity.pdbx_description
1 polymer ?
#
loop_
_entity_poly.entity_id
_entity_poly.type
_entity_poly.pdbx_seq_one_letter_code
_entity_poly.pdbx_strand_id
1 'polypeptide(L)' 'MADPDEIPIVYTIRGCDSCVNLLKKWDAENLIYDERRVELSQATLDEARRYGKMVPIVVWPDGRVEQGFEDSFGCMI' A
#
# COMPACT_ATOMS: atom_id res chain seq x y z
N MET A 1 3.25 14.53 16.22
CA MET A 1 2.78 14.41 14.82
C MET A 1 3.86 13.74 14.00
N ALA A 2 3.49 12.72 13.24
CA ALA A 2 4.46 12.09 12.35
C ALA A 2 4.79 13.03 11.19
N ASP A 3 6.07 13.13 10.86
CA ASP A 3 6.54 13.83 9.69
C ASP A 3 6.02 13.12 8.44
N PRO A 4 5.66 13.82 7.34
CA PRO A 4 5.28 13.13 6.10
C PRO A 4 6.32 12.11 5.63
N ASP A 5 7.60 12.33 5.94
CA ASP A 5 8.67 11.39 5.61
C ASP A 5 8.71 10.16 6.51
N GLU A 6 7.92 10.14 7.58
CA GLU A 6 7.88 9.03 8.53
C GLU A 6 6.66 8.13 8.37
N ILE A 7 5.81 8.41 7.41
CA ILE A 7 4.62 7.58 7.17
C ILE A 7 4.86 6.65 5.99
N PRO A 8 4.28 5.42 6.03
CA PRO A 8 4.41 4.52 4.91
C PRO A 8 3.54 4.96 3.73
N ILE A 9 3.99 4.63 2.53
CA ILE A 9 3.20 4.75 1.32
C ILE A 9 2.61 3.37 1.04
N VAL A 10 1.31 3.29 0.77
CA VAL A 10 0.68 2.03 0.42
C VAL A 10 -0.02 2.16 -0.93
N TYR A 11 0.35 1.28 -1.84
CA TYR A 11 -0.30 1.20 -3.15
C TYR A 11 -1.42 0.17 -3.08
N THR A 12 -2.62 0.57 -3.48
CA THR A 12 -3.81 -0.28 -3.43
C THR A 12 -4.54 -0.26 -4.77
N ILE A 13 -5.50 -1.17 -4.93
CA ILE A 13 -6.39 -1.16 -6.07
C ILE A 13 -7.81 -1.41 -5.58
N ARG A 14 -8.78 -0.84 -6.28
CA ARG A 14 -10.18 -1.01 -5.96
C ARG A 14 -10.57 -2.49 -6.05
N GLY A 15 -11.35 -2.96 -5.09
CA GLY A 15 -11.86 -4.33 -5.08
C GLY A 15 -10.88 -5.37 -4.58
N CYS A 16 -9.78 -4.95 -4.00
CA CYS A 16 -8.79 -5.87 -3.44
C CYS A 16 -9.02 -6.06 -1.94
N ASP A 17 -9.45 -7.25 -1.55
CA ASP A 17 -9.74 -7.56 -0.15
C ASP A 17 -8.50 -7.43 0.75
N SER A 18 -7.34 -7.82 0.24
CA SER A 18 -6.09 -7.70 0.99
C SER A 18 -5.77 -6.25 1.29
N CYS A 19 -6.00 -5.35 0.32
CA CYS A 19 -5.81 -3.91 0.53
C CYS A 19 -6.77 -3.39 1.59
N VAL A 20 -8.04 -3.76 1.48
CA VAL A 20 -9.06 -3.33 2.44
C VAL A 20 -8.71 -3.81 3.84
N ASN A 21 -8.31 -5.06 3.98
CA ASN A 21 -7.98 -5.63 5.29
C ASN A 21 -6.78 -4.95 5.92
N LEU A 22 -5.75 -4.66 5.12
CA LEU A 22 -4.57 -3.94 5.60
C LEU A 22 -4.95 -2.55 6.13
N LEU A 23 -5.72 -1.81 5.35
CA LEU A 23 -6.12 -0.45 5.74
C LEU A 23 -7.03 -0.45 6.95
N LYS A 24 -7.91 -1.44 7.07
CA LYS A 24 -8.76 -1.59 8.26
C LYS A 24 -7.91 -1.81 9.52
N LYS A 25 -6.87 -2.63 9.42
CA LYS A 25 -5.97 -2.88 10.55
C LYS A 25 -5.26 -1.59 10.94
N TRP A 26 -4.72 -0.87 9.96
CA TRP A 26 -4.00 0.38 10.21
C TRP A 26 -4.93 1.45 10.79
N ASP A 27 -6.17 1.53 10.29
CA ASP A 27 -7.15 2.48 10.82
C ASP A 27 -7.48 2.16 12.28
N ALA A 28 -7.60 0.87 12.61
CA ALA A 28 -7.86 0.44 13.99
C ALA A 28 -6.67 0.76 14.92
N GLU A 29 -5.47 0.78 14.38
CA GLU A 29 -4.25 1.11 15.13
C GLU A 29 -3.94 2.61 15.11
N ASN A 30 -4.78 3.41 14.45
CA ASN A 30 -4.60 4.85 14.27
C ASN A 30 -3.28 5.18 13.55
N LEU A 31 -2.84 4.30 12.68
CA LEU A 31 -1.63 4.52 11.90
C LEU A 31 -1.92 5.49 10.75
N ILE A 32 -1.06 6.47 10.59
CA ILE A 32 -1.17 7.41 9.47
C ILE A 32 -0.39 6.84 8.29
N TYR A 33 -0.99 6.86 7.10
CA TYR A 33 -0.38 6.33 5.89
C TYR A 33 -0.79 7.17 4.67
N ASP A 34 0.00 7.04 3.59
CA ASP A 34 -0.30 7.69 2.31
C ASP A 34 -0.79 6.60 1.35
N GLU A 35 -2.10 6.54 1.15
CA GLU A 35 -2.70 5.57 0.23
C GLU A 35 -2.68 6.10 -1.20
N ARG A 36 -2.14 5.30 -2.11
CA ARG A 36 -2.08 5.61 -3.54
C ARG A 36 -2.78 4.52 -4.32
N ARG A 37 -3.93 4.84 -4.88
CA ARG A 37 -4.73 3.87 -5.63
C ARG A 37 -4.28 3.85 -7.08
N VAL A 38 -3.83 2.68 -7.52
CA VAL A 38 -3.21 2.53 -8.83
C VAL A 38 -4.21 2.65 -9.99
N GLU A 39 -5.51 2.43 -9.74
CA GLU A 39 -6.52 2.55 -10.79
C GLU A 39 -6.86 4.01 -11.12
N LEU A 40 -6.42 4.96 -10.30
CA LEU A 40 -6.75 6.37 -10.51
C LEU A 40 -5.77 7.11 -11.43
N SER A 41 -4.58 6.53 -11.66
CA SER A 41 -3.55 7.20 -12.43
C SER A 41 -2.57 6.19 -13.00
N GLN A 42 -2.25 6.32 -14.28
CA GLN A 42 -1.24 5.47 -14.92
C GLN A 42 0.14 5.68 -14.27
N ALA A 43 0.44 6.92 -13.91
CA ALA A 43 1.71 7.23 -13.23
C ALA A 43 1.82 6.49 -11.90
N THR A 44 0.73 6.42 -11.12
CA THR A 44 0.72 5.71 -9.85
C THR A 44 0.88 4.21 -10.08
N LEU A 45 0.23 3.66 -11.10
CA LEU A 45 0.38 2.26 -11.45
C LEU A 45 1.83 1.94 -11.82
N ASP A 46 2.46 2.81 -12.60
CA ASP A 46 3.85 2.63 -13.01
C ASP A 46 4.79 2.68 -11.79
N GLU A 47 4.54 3.60 -10.85
CA GLU A 47 5.30 3.65 -9.60
C GLU A 47 5.19 2.34 -8.83
N ALA A 48 3.96 1.85 -8.66
CA ALA A 48 3.72 0.62 -7.92
C ALA A 48 4.44 -0.57 -8.55
N ARG A 49 4.41 -0.66 -9.88
CA ARG A 49 5.06 -1.75 -10.61
C ARG A 49 6.57 -1.77 -10.46
N ARG A 50 7.18 -0.66 -10.10
CA ARG A 50 8.62 -0.60 -9.79
C ARG A 50 8.95 -1.38 -8.53
N TYR A 51 8.00 -1.51 -7.62
CA TYR A 51 8.19 -2.22 -6.35
C TYR A 51 7.71 -3.66 -6.42
N GLY A 52 6.71 -3.95 -7.24
CA GLY A 52 6.18 -5.29 -7.34
C GLY A 52 4.96 -5.37 -8.25
N LYS A 53 4.40 -6.56 -8.35
CA LYS A 53 3.25 -6.86 -9.23
C LYS A 53 1.96 -7.12 -8.46
N MET A 54 2.01 -7.12 -7.14
CA MET A 54 0.84 -7.39 -6.30
C MET A 54 0.67 -6.28 -5.27
N VAL A 55 -0.57 -5.84 -5.12
CA VAL A 55 -0.93 -4.88 -4.08
C VAL A 55 -1.66 -5.62 -2.96
N PRO A 56 -1.65 -5.16 -1.72
CA PRO A 56 -1.05 -3.90 -1.29
C PRO A 56 0.48 -3.95 -1.32
N ILE A 57 1.09 -2.86 -1.75
CA ILE A 57 2.55 -2.68 -1.67
C ILE A 57 2.79 -1.58 -0.66
N VAL A 58 3.57 -1.87 0.37
CA VAL A 58 3.90 -0.91 1.42
C VAL A 58 5.36 -0.52 1.28
N VAL A 59 5.60 0.78 1.15
CA VAL A 59 6.95 1.32 1.12
C VAL A 59 7.15 2.09 2.42
N TRP A 60 7.99 1.55 3.29
CA TRP A 60 8.27 2.15 4.58
C TRP A 60 9.30 3.28 4.47
N PRO A 61 9.28 4.24 5.40
CA PRO A 61 10.22 5.36 5.33
C PRO A 61 11.70 4.96 5.36
N ASP A 62 12.00 3.79 5.92
CA ASP A 62 13.38 3.28 5.96
C ASP A 62 13.81 2.57 4.67
N GLY A 63 12.93 2.50 3.69
CA GLY A 63 13.21 1.87 2.40
C GLY A 63 12.74 0.44 2.26
N ARG A 64 12.20 -0.16 3.32
CA ARG A 64 11.67 -1.53 3.22
C ARG A 64 10.42 -1.55 2.35
N VAL A 65 10.25 -2.61 1.59
CA VAL A 65 9.09 -2.81 0.73
C VAL A 65 8.44 -4.14 1.08
N GLU A 66 7.13 -4.12 1.31
CA GLU A 66 6.36 -5.31 1.61
C GLU A 66 5.22 -5.44 0.61
N GLN A 67 4.91 -6.67 0.20
CA GLN A 67 3.81 -6.96 -0.72
C GLN A 67 2.86 -7.95 -0.09
N GLY A 68 1.55 -7.76 -0.34
CA GLY A 68 0.52 -8.61 0.23
C GLY A 68 0.19 -8.23 1.67
N PHE A 69 -0.69 -9.01 2.30
CA PHE A 69 -1.09 -8.78 3.68
C PHE A 69 -1.26 -10.11 4.39
N GLU A 70 -0.47 -10.34 5.43
CA GLU A 70 -0.47 -11.59 6.22
C GLU A 70 -0.26 -12.79 5.31
N ASP A 71 -1.19 -13.76 5.33
CA ASP A 71 -1.11 -14.96 4.49
C ASP A 71 -1.67 -14.75 3.09
N SER A 72 -2.06 -13.53 2.78
CA SER A 72 -2.68 -13.17 1.51
C SER A 72 -1.64 -12.67 0.52
N PHE A 73 -1.70 -13.16 -0.72
CA PHE A 73 -0.78 -12.71 -1.75
C PHE A 73 -1.14 -11.34 -2.31
N GLY A 74 -2.37 -10.89 -2.08
CA GLY A 74 -2.85 -9.63 -2.60
C GLY A 74 -3.44 -9.77 -4.00
N CYS A 75 -3.54 -8.65 -4.70
CA CYS A 75 -4.13 -8.59 -6.03
C CYS A 75 -3.07 -8.15 -7.03
N MET A 76 -3.04 -8.80 -8.19
CA MET A 76 -2.07 -8.46 -9.23
C MET A 76 -2.43 -7.16 -9.93
N ILE A 77 -1.41 -6.41 -10.31
CA ILE A 77 -1.56 -5.17 -11.07
C ILE A 77 -0.79 -5.22 -12.38
#